data_c7159f7a4057db06709f424218ecf4dd
#
_entry.id   c7159f7a4057db06709f424218ecf4dd
#
_cell.length_a   1.000
_cell.length_b   1.000
_cell.length_c   1.000
_cell.angle_alpha   90.00
_cell.angle_beta   90.00
_cell.angle_gamma   90.00
#
_symmetry.space_group_name_H-M   'P 1'
#
loop_
_entity.id
_entity.type
_entity.pdbx_description
1 polymer ?
#
loop_
_entity_poly.entity_id
_entity_poly.type
_entity_poly.pdbx_seq_one_letter_code
_entity_poly.pdbx_strand_id
1 'polypeptide(L)'
;FDDLLLLTDQLFAQHAEIRREEAARFDHILIDEYQDTNQSQYRIVKALAARHRNLCVVGDDDQSIYGWRGAEIKNILEFEAKTTIKMEQNYRSSNTILNAANAVIQHNTKRHDKVLWSDKGAGNLIELFHAPDEVKEAEAVVKKILKIK
;
A
#
# COMPACT_ATOMS: atom_id res chain seq x y z
N PHE A 1 -17.89 11.46 2.37
CA PHE A 1 -17.07 10.51 1.56
C PHE A 1 -17.52 9.07 1.79
N ASP A 2 -17.69 8.65 3.04
CA ASP A 2 -18.03 7.26 3.37
C ASP A 2 -19.36 6.83 2.76
N ASP A 3 -20.35 7.71 2.73
CA ASP A 3 -21.64 7.43 2.11
C ASP A 3 -21.53 7.16 0.60
N LEU A 4 -20.60 7.79 -0.11
CA LEU A 4 -20.41 7.54 -1.55
C LEU A 4 -19.98 6.10 -1.80
N LEU A 5 -19.07 5.57 -0.99
CA LEU A 5 -18.62 4.18 -1.10
C LEU A 5 -19.73 3.21 -0.67
N LEU A 6 -20.35 3.48 0.47
CA LEU A 6 -21.39 2.61 1.03
C LEU A 6 -22.60 2.51 0.11
N LEU A 7 -23.10 3.65 -0.39
CA LEU A 7 -24.25 3.69 -1.30
C LEU A 7 -23.93 3.07 -2.66
N THR A 8 -22.70 3.23 -3.17
CA THR A 8 -22.27 2.57 -4.42
C THR A 8 -22.23 1.06 -4.25
N ASP A 9 -21.68 0.56 -3.15
CA ASP A 9 -21.65 -0.87 -2.83
C ASP A 9 -23.05 -1.45 -2.71
N GLN A 10 -23.96 -0.76 -2.01
CA GLN A 10 -25.36 -1.14 -1.90
C GLN A 10 -26.08 -1.12 -3.25
N LEU A 11 -25.84 -0.09 -4.07
CA LEU A 11 -26.40 0.02 -5.41
C LEU A 11 -26.00 -1.17 -6.29
N PHE A 12 -24.73 -1.53 -6.29
CA PHE A 12 -24.23 -2.67 -7.06
C PHE A 12 -24.73 -4.03 -6.52
N ALA A 13 -24.97 -4.12 -5.22
CA ALA A 13 -25.54 -5.32 -4.61
C ALA A 13 -27.02 -5.51 -4.97
N GLN A 14 -27.81 -4.43 -5.01
CA GLN A 14 -29.25 -4.45 -5.20
C GLN A 14 -29.68 -4.37 -6.66
N HIS A 15 -28.90 -3.72 -7.55
CA HIS A 15 -29.24 -3.43 -8.93
C HIS A 15 -28.24 -4.05 -9.91
N ALA A 16 -28.52 -5.29 -10.30
CA ALA A 16 -27.61 -6.07 -11.16
C ALA A 16 -27.46 -5.49 -12.58
N GLU A 17 -28.49 -4.80 -13.09
CA GLU A 17 -28.47 -4.10 -14.39
C GLU A 17 -27.49 -2.93 -14.35
N ILE A 18 -27.56 -2.06 -13.33
CA ILE A 18 -26.66 -0.91 -13.15
C ILE A 18 -25.22 -1.40 -12.99
N ARG A 19 -25.00 -2.43 -12.16
CA ARG A 19 -23.68 -3.05 -11.99
C ARG A 19 -23.10 -3.54 -13.31
N ARG A 20 -23.91 -4.18 -14.18
CA ARG A 20 -23.46 -4.68 -15.48
C ARG A 20 -23.16 -3.55 -16.44
N GLU A 21 -23.97 -2.50 -16.45
CA GLU A 21 -23.75 -1.32 -17.27
C GLU A 21 -22.45 -0.61 -16.89
N GLU A 22 -22.23 -0.35 -15.60
CA GLU A 22 -21.01 0.29 -15.13
C GLU A 22 -19.77 -0.59 -15.35
N ALA A 23 -19.85 -1.90 -15.14
CA ALA A 23 -18.75 -2.82 -15.43
C ALA A 23 -18.41 -2.89 -16.93
N ALA A 24 -19.39 -2.66 -17.83
CA ALA A 24 -19.15 -2.67 -19.27
C ALA A 24 -18.38 -1.43 -19.78
N ARG A 25 -18.21 -0.41 -18.96
CA ARG A 25 -17.43 0.80 -19.30
C ARG A 25 -15.93 0.60 -19.23
N PHE A 26 -15.46 -0.49 -18.61
CA PHE A 26 -14.05 -0.77 -18.40
C PHE A 26 -13.67 -2.09 -19.06
N ASP A 27 -12.55 -2.11 -19.77
CA ASP A 27 -11.92 -3.33 -20.28
C ASP A 27 -10.80 -3.83 -19.36
N HIS A 28 -10.18 -2.91 -18.61
CA HIS A 28 -9.11 -3.18 -17.64
C HIS A 28 -9.32 -2.31 -16.41
N ILE A 29 -9.02 -2.85 -15.25
CA ILE A 29 -9.02 -2.13 -13.97
C ILE A 29 -7.66 -2.29 -13.33
N LEU A 30 -7.08 -1.17 -12.92
CA LEU A 30 -5.82 -1.12 -12.17
C LEU A 30 -6.08 -0.45 -10.83
N ILE A 31 -5.71 -1.11 -9.74
CA ILE A 31 -5.85 -0.59 -8.38
C ILE A 31 -4.46 -0.48 -7.76
N ASP A 32 -4.12 0.71 -7.31
CA ASP A 32 -2.90 0.96 -6.55
C ASP A 32 -3.20 0.97 -5.04
N GLU A 33 -2.17 0.78 -4.22
CA GLU A 33 -2.24 0.73 -2.76
C GLU A 33 -3.33 -0.24 -2.25
N TYR A 34 -3.39 -1.41 -2.88
CA TYR A 34 -4.50 -2.36 -2.67
C TYR A 34 -4.60 -2.87 -1.22
N GLN A 35 -3.49 -2.86 -0.46
CA GLN A 35 -3.44 -3.22 0.96
C GLN A 35 -4.27 -2.28 1.85
N ASP A 36 -4.57 -1.06 1.37
CA ASP A 36 -5.32 -0.06 2.13
C ASP A 36 -6.82 -0.04 1.78
N THR A 37 -7.28 -1.00 0.98
CA THR A 37 -8.68 -1.10 0.61
C THR A 37 -9.53 -1.66 1.75
N ASN A 38 -10.70 -1.03 1.96
CA ASN A 38 -11.72 -1.54 2.86
C ASN A 38 -12.68 -2.50 2.16
N GLN A 39 -13.58 -3.13 2.91
CA GLN A 39 -14.52 -4.13 2.41
C GLN A 39 -15.46 -3.61 1.33
N SER A 40 -15.95 -2.37 1.42
CA SER A 40 -16.83 -1.80 0.39
C SER A 40 -16.07 -1.54 -0.90
N GLN A 41 -14.86 -0.98 -0.82
CA GLN A 41 -13.98 -0.79 -1.98
C GLN A 41 -13.66 -2.13 -2.67
N TYR A 42 -13.32 -3.15 -1.89
CA TYR A 42 -13.08 -4.50 -2.41
C TYR A 42 -14.30 -5.04 -3.17
N ARG A 43 -15.53 -4.93 -2.61
CA ARG A 43 -16.75 -5.40 -3.28
C ARG A 43 -17.04 -4.62 -4.56
N ILE A 44 -16.86 -3.30 -4.55
CA ILE A 44 -17.04 -2.45 -5.73
C ILE A 44 -16.09 -2.88 -6.86
N VAL A 45 -14.80 -3.04 -6.54
CA VAL A 45 -13.78 -3.47 -7.52
C VAL A 45 -14.12 -4.84 -8.08
N LYS A 46 -14.48 -5.80 -7.23
CA LYS A 46 -14.93 -7.13 -7.68
C LYS A 46 -16.15 -7.07 -8.58
N ALA A 47 -17.12 -6.22 -8.25
CA ALA A 47 -18.34 -6.04 -9.05
C ALA A 47 -18.01 -5.50 -10.44
N LEU A 48 -17.14 -4.51 -10.54
CA LEU A 48 -16.72 -3.92 -11.83
C LEU A 48 -15.86 -4.88 -12.66
N ALA A 49 -14.98 -5.66 -12.03
CA ALA A 49 -14.11 -6.59 -12.73
C ALA A 49 -14.80 -7.92 -13.10
N ALA A 50 -15.97 -8.22 -12.59
CA ALA A 50 -16.60 -9.54 -12.65
C ALA A 50 -16.80 -10.07 -14.08
N ARG A 51 -17.01 -9.20 -15.06
CA ARG A 51 -17.27 -9.56 -16.46
C ARG A 51 -16.00 -10.05 -17.17
N HIS A 52 -14.93 -9.27 -17.11
CA HIS A 52 -13.72 -9.48 -17.94
C HIS A 52 -12.54 -10.05 -17.15
N ARG A 53 -12.55 -9.94 -15.82
CA ARG A 53 -11.50 -10.39 -14.90
C ARG A 53 -10.10 -9.81 -15.21
N ASN A 54 -10.02 -8.71 -15.97
CA ASN A 54 -8.79 -7.99 -16.26
C ASN A 54 -8.54 -6.99 -15.13
N LEU A 55 -8.17 -7.51 -13.98
CA LEU A 55 -7.88 -6.76 -12.78
C LEU A 55 -6.40 -6.91 -12.46
N CYS A 56 -5.70 -5.79 -12.38
CA CYS A 56 -4.34 -5.70 -11.87
C CYS A 56 -4.37 -4.94 -10.54
N VAL A 57 -3.78 -5.51 -9.52
CA VAL A 57 -3.62 -4.83 -8.22
C VAL A 57 -2.15 -4.64 -7.94
N VAL A 58 -1.81 -3.46 -7.44
CA VAL A 58 -0.47 -3.10 -6.98
C VAL A 58 -0.57 -2.73 -5.51
N GLY A 59 0.36 -3.17 -4.72
CA GLY A 59 0.38 -2.85 -3.29
C GLY A 59 1.54 -3.50 -2.56
N ASP A 60 1.65 -3.17 -1.32
CA ASP A 60 2.68 -3.63 -0.40
C ASP A 60 2.04 -3.95 0.95
N ASP A 61 1.88 -5.23 1.24
CA ASP A 61 1.29 -5.70 2.50
C ASP A 61 2.06 -5.20 3.74
N ASP A 62 3.37 -4.97 3.62
CA ASP A 62 4.19 -4.39 4.68
C ASP A 62 3.88 -2.90 4.95
N GLN A 63 3.18 -2.22 4.03
CA GLN A 63 2.76 -0.82 4.17
C GLN A 63 1.29 -0.66 4.60
N SER A 64 0.60 -1.73 4.96
CA SER A 64 -0.78 -1.69 5.43
C SER A 64 -0.86 -1.06 6.84
N ILE A 65 -1.05 0.26 6.91
CA ILE A 65 -1.11 1.03 8.16
C ILE A 65 -2.49 1.61 8.46
N TYR A 66 -3.49 1.38 7.59
CA TYR A 66 -4.83 1.96 7.70
C TYR A 66 -5.90 0.99 8.23
N GLY A 67 -5.49 -0.09 8.94
CA GLY A 67 -6.43 -1.02 9.58
C GLY A 67 -7.42 -0.33 10.51
N TRP A 68 -6.99 0.73 11.21
CA TRP A 68 -7.85 1.56 12.07
C TRP A 68 -8.94 2.35 11.31
N ARG A 69 -8.79 2.53 9.99
CA ARG A 69 -9.78 3.11 9.08
C ARG A 69 -10.60 2.07 8.31
N GLY A 70 -10.49 0.80 8.69
CA GLY A 70 -11.21 -0.31 8.07
C GLY A 70 -10.52 -0.92 6.84
N ALA A 71 -9.25 -0.63 6.59
CA ALA A 71 -8.48 -1.36 5.58
C ALA A 71 -8.30 -2.82 6.01
N GLU A 72 -8.42 -3.74 5.05
CA GLU A 72 -8.30 -5.17 5.29
C GLU A 72 -7.11 -5.75 4.51
N ILE A 73 -6.01 -5.99 5.20
CA ILE A 73 -4.79 -6.59 4.63
C ILE A 73 -5.06 -7.92 3.90
N LYS A 74 -6.10 -8.65 4.29
CA LYS A 74 -6.52 -9.89 3.62
C LYS A 74 -6.83 -9.69 2.14
N ASN A 75 -7.30 -8.50 1.76
CA ASN A 75 -7.63 -8.20 0.37
C ASN A 75 -6.44 -8.41 -0.56
N ILE A 76 -5.21 -8.06 -0.12
CA ILE A 76 -3.99 -8.27 -0.90
C ILE A 76 -3.37 -9.64 -0.64
N LEU A 77 -3.35 -10.11 0.60
CA LEU A 77 -2.72 -11.40 0.95
C LEU A 77 -3.45 -12.60 0.34
N GLU A 78 -4.78 -12.51 0.21
CA GLU A 78 -5.64 -13.58 -0.34
C GLU A 78 -6.04 -13.30 -1.80
N PHE A 79 -5.39 -12.34 -2.47
CA PHE A 79 -5.69 -12.02 -3.86
C PHE A 79 -5.19 -13.13 -4.80
N GLU A 80 -6.13 -13.83 -5.42
CA GLU A 80 -5.82 -14.88 -6.41
C GLU A 80 -5.47 -14.25 -7.75
N ALA A 81 -4.18 -14.19 -8.06
CA ALA A 81 -3.68 -13.67 -9.32
C ALA A 81 -3.20 -14.81 -10.25
N LYS A 82 -3.45 -14.67 -11.53
CA LYS A 82 -2.86 -15.54 -12.57
C LYS A 82 -1.35 -15.35 -12.65
N THR A 83 -0.87 -14.15 -12.41
CA THR A 83 0.54 -13.78 -12.44
C THR A 83 0.83 -12.82 -11.30
N THR A 84 1.87 -13.10 -10.53
CA THR A 84 2.36 -12.23 -9.46
C THR A 84 3.80 -11.83 -9.77
N ILE A 85 4.07 -10.54 -9.74
CA ILE A 85 5.40 -9.97 -9.95
C ILE A 85 5.83 -9.28 -8.65
N LYS A 86 6.99 -9.65 -8.11
CA LYS A 86 7.62 -9.00 -6.97
C LYS A 86 8.56 -7.92 -7.45
N MET A 87 8.30 -6.67 -7.04
CA MET A 87 9.15 -5.53 -7.34
C MET A 87 10.10 -5.29 -6.16
N GLU A 88 11.28 -5.89 -6.19
CA GLU A 88 12.25 -5.84 -5.10
C GLU A 88 13.34 -4.79 -5.31
N GLN A 89 13.56 -4.33 -6.55
CA GLN A 89 14.51 -3.26 -6.83
C GLN A 89 13.95 -1.91 -6.40
N ASN A 90 14.67 -1.23 -5.51
CA ASN A 90 14.31 0.09 -5.00
C ASN A 90 15.18 1.17 -5.67
N TYR A 91 14.51 2.19 -6.21
CA TYR A 91 15.16 3.31 -6.91
C TYR A 91 15.24 4.58 -6.05
N ARG A 92 14.66 4.57 -4.85
CA ARG A 92 14.58 5.73 -3.94
C ARG A 92 15.80 5.81 -3.02
N SER A 93 16.10 4.73 -2.33
CA SER A 93 17.02 4.69 -1.18
C SER A 93 18.31 3.95 -1.46
N SER A 94 19.36 4.25 -0.68
CA SER A 94 20.62 3.48 -0.64
C SER A 94 20.45 2.17 0.13
N ASN A 95 21.38 1.24 -0.07
CA ASN A 95 21.35 -0.06 0.59
C ASN A 95 21.45 0.01 2.12
N THR A 96 22.12 1.02 2.68
CA THR A 96 22.15 1.23 4.15
C THR A 96 20.75 1.43 4.71
N ILE A 97 19.90 2.24 4.05
CA ILE A 97 18.52 2.47 4.46
C ILE A 97 17.68 1.20 4.24
N LEU A 98 17.84 0.54 3.09
CA LEU A 98 17.08 -0.65 2.75
C LEU A 98 17.40 -1.82 3.69
N ASN A 99 18.66 -1.99 4.08
CA ASN A 99 19.06 -3.03 5.03
C ASN A 99 18.41 -2.81 6.40
N ALA A 100 18.36 -1.56 6.87
CA ALA A 100 17.67 -1.24 8.12
C ALA A 100 16.13 -1.47 8.00
N ALA A 101 15.53 -1.07 6.90
CA ALA A 101 14.10 -1.30 6.64
C ALA A 101 13.79 -2.81 6.55
N ASN A 102 14.58 -3.57 5.80
CA ASN A 102 14.45 -5.02 5.71
C ASN A 102 14.56 -5.70 7.08
N ALA A 103 15.51 -5.24 7.93
CA ALA A 103 15.70 -5.78 9.29
C ALA A 103 14.49 -5.52 10.20
N VAL A 104 13.84 -4.36 10.06
CA VAL A 104 12.62 -4.06 10.82
C VAL A 104 11.45 -4.89 10.33
N ILE A 105 11.23 -4.93 9.01
CA ILE A 105 10.02 -5.52 8.44
C ILE A 105 9.99 -7.04 8.52
N GLN A 106 11.14 -7.72 8.61
CA GLN A 106 11.19 -9.18 8.76
C GLN A 106 10.55 -9.70 10.06
N HIS A 107 10.26 -8.82 11.04
CA HIS A 107 9.49 -9.18 12.23
C HIS A 107 8.00 -9.36 11.95
N ASN A 108 7.48 -8.88 10.82
CA ASN A 108 6.13 -9.17 10.38
C ASN A 108 6.01 -10.62 9.91
N THR A 109 5.02 -11.34 10.43
CA THR A 109 4.81 -12.77 10.12
C THR A 109 3.77 -13.01 9.03
N LYS A 110 2.87 -12.05 8.79
CA LYS A 110 1.79 -12.15 7.77
C LYS A 110 2.14 -11.25 6.60
N ARG A 111 2.99 -11.76 5.70
CA ARG A 111 3.48 -10.97 4.55
C ARG A 111 3.89 -11.86 3.38
N HIS A 112 3.94 -11.28 2.20
CA HIS A 112 4.65 -11.86 1.07
C HIS A 112 6.15 -11.57 1.22
N ASP A 113 6.96 -12.61 1.31
CA ASP A 113 8.40 -12.46 1.43
C ASP A 113 9.01 -11.69 0.26
N LYS A 114 9.70 -10.61 0.57
CA LYS A 114 10.50 -9.81 -0.36
C LYS A 114 11.68 -9.18 0.36
N VAL A 115 12.76 -8.89 -0.37
CA VAL A 115 13.94 -8.22 0.14
C VAL A 115 14.27 -7.06 -0.80
N LEU A 116 14.15 -5.84 -0.30
CA LEU A 116 14.45 -4.65 -1.08
C LEU A 116 15.97 -4.48 -1.24
N TRP A 117 16.39 -4.17 -2.46
CA TRP A 117 17.78 -3.88 -2.82
C TRP A 117 17.86 -2.71 -3.81
N SER A 118 19.05 -2.08 -3.92
CA SER A 118 19.25 -0.95 -4.84
C SER A 118 20.66 -0.97 -5.45
N ASP A 119 20.79 -0.49 -6.68
CA ASP A 119 22.07 -0.25 -7.35
C ASP A 119 22.80 1.01 -6.83
N LYS A 120 22.19 1.79 -5.92
CA LYS A 120 22.77 3.04 -5.38
C LYS A 120 23.94 2.84 -4.43
N GLY A 121 24.32 1.61 -4.11
CA GLY A 121 25.38 1.32 -3.16
C GLY A 121 25.00 1.61 -1.71
N ALA A 122 26.01 1.67 -0.82
CA ALA A 122 25.79 1.77 0.64
C ALA A 122 25.14 3.11 1.05
N GLY A 123 25.64 4.24 0.56
CA GLY A 123 25.16 5.55 1.01
C GLY A 123 25.68 5.94 2.41
N ASN A 124 25.10 6.98 2.98
CA ASN A 124 25.48 7.47 4.32
C ASN A 124 25.00 6.54 5.44
N LEU A 125 25.70 6.55 6.56
CA LEU A 125 25.30 5.85 7.76
C LEU A 125 24.03 6.46 8.36
N ILE A 126 23.23 5.61 9.01
CA ILE A 126 22.06 6.06 9.77
C ILE A 126 22.55 6.71 11.07
N GLU A 127 22.07 7.92 11.32
CA GLU A 127 22.32 8.61 12.57
C GLU A 127 21.17 8.40 13.54
N LEU A 128 21.46 8.01 14.76
CA LEU A 128 20.50 7.90 15.85
C LEU A 128 20.62 9.12 16.75
N PHE A 129 19.54 9.79 17.00
CA PHE A 129 19.42 10.88 17.94
C PHE A 129 18.31 10.59 18.95
N HIS A 130 18.63 10.67 20.23
CA HIS A 130 17.68 10.53 21.32
C HIS A 130 17.49 11.87 22.01
N ALA A 131 16.27 12.42 21.93
CA ALA A 131 15.88 13.64 22.61
C ALA A 131 15.23 13.34 23.97
N PRO A 132 15.39 14.23 24.98
CA PRO A 132 14.73 14.04 26.27
C PRO A 132 13.21 14.27 26.22
N ASP A 133 12.75 15.07 25.26
CA ASP A 133 11.33 15.40 25.03
C ASP A 133 11.08 15.76 23.55
N GLU A 134 9.81 15.89 23.17
CA GLU A 134 9.38 16.20 21.79
C GLU A 134 9.80 17.59 21.32
N VAL A 135 9.93 18.57 22.25
CA VAL A 135 10.38 19.92 21.91
C VAL A 135 11.85 19.90 21.52
N LYS A 136 12.68 19.19 22.28
CA LYS A 136 14.12 19.02 21.96
C LYS A 136 14.34 18.21 20.69
N GLU A 137 13.49 17.26 20.42
CA GLU A 137 13.50 16.53 19.14
C GLU A 137 13.25 17.48 17.97
N ALA A 138 12.17 18.27 18.03
CA ALA A 138 11.83 19.26 17.01
C ALA A 138 12.94 20.30 16.81
N GLU A 139 13.51 20.86 17.89
CA GLU A 139 14.63 21.80 17.83
C GLU A 139 15.86 21.20 17.13
N ALA A 140 16.19 19.95 17.43
CA ALA A 140 17.34 19.27 16.83
C ALA A 140 17.13 19.03 15.33
N VAL A 141 15.93 18.59 14.94
CA VAL A 141 15.55 18.39 13.53
C VAL A 141 15.66 19.70 12.75
N VAL A 142 15.07 20.79 13.27
CA VAL A 142 15.15 22.12 12.63
C VAL A 142 16.59 22.59 12.49
N LYS A 143 17.41 22.47 13.53
CA LYS A 143 18.84 22.84 13.48
C LYS A 143 19.58 22.04 12.42
N LYS A 144 19.27 20.75 12.26
CA LYS A 144 19.89 19.91 11.24
C LYS A 144 19.49 20.31 9.83
N ILE A 145 18.21 20.60 9.60
CA ILE A 145 17.70 21.08 8.30
C ILE A 145 18.40 22.39 7.90
N LEU A 146 18.53 23.33 8.83
CA LEU A 146 19.18 24.63 8.56
C LEU A 146 20.67 24.51 8.24
N LYS A 147 21.36 23.43 8.65
CA LYS A 147 22.77 23.16 8.31
C LYS A 147 22.93 22.52 6.93
N ILE A 148 21.89 21.91 6.38
CA ILE A 148 21.92 21.25 5.05
C ILE A 148 21.64 22.25 3.91
N LYS A 149 21.04 23.39 4.24
CA LYS A 149 20.86 24.50 3.30
C LYS A 149 22.15 25.29 3.14
#